data_ead8fa33822ba07e5e065de83c5a75a0
#
_entry.id   ead8fa33822ba07e5e065de83c5a75a0
#
_cell.length_a   1.000
_cell.length_b   1.000
_cell.length_c   1.000
_cell.angle_alpha   90.00
_cell.angle_beta   90.00
_cell.angle_gamma   90.00
#
_symmetry.space_group_name_H-M   'P 1'
#
loop_
_entity.id
_entity.type
_entity.pdbx_description
1 polymer ?
#
loop_
_entity_poly.entity_id
_entity_poly.type
_entity_poly.pdbx_seq_one_letter_code
_entity_poly.pdbx_strand_id
1 'polypeptide(L)'
;IREVILGLVIGCVFHIFFYMLYVAGDFLDTVFGLAMGKVMDPAGGVQTSILGQFVNVFFYLYFFATGCHLTMVRLFAYSYQVVPVGAGAILGGRILWYIITLFGSVFLMVIKLVLPFVAAEFILEMTMGVLMKIHVFVINIQCKILLGIMLMMLFAYPMGAFMDRYTEAMMTEAQKLLMMFG
;
A
#
# COMPACT_ATOMS: atom_id res chain seq x y z
N ILE A 1 1.12 26.61 15.98
CA ILE A 1 1.73 25.30 16.33
C ILE A 1 0.67 24.19 16.31
N ARG A 2 -0.51 24.36 16.94
CA ARG A 2 -1.58 23.35 17.00
C ARG A 2 -2.10 22.94 15.63
N GLU A 3 -2.34 23.88 14.74
CA GLU A 3 -2.79 23.64 13.36
C GLU A 3 -1.74 22.92 12.52
N VAL A 4 -0.46 23.24 12.74
CA VAL A 4 0.65 22.54 12.07
C VAL A 4 0.69 21.06 12.50
N ILE A 5 0.49 20.79 13.78
CA ILE A 5 0.43 19.42 14.29
C ILE A 5 -0.76 18.68 13.68
N LEU A 6 -1.95 19.28 13.64
CA LEU A 6 -3.13 18.69 13.03
C LEU A 6 -2.90 18.36 11.54
N GLY A 7 -2.37 19.30 10.79
CA GLY A 7 -2.04 19.10 9.36
C GLY A 7 -1.01 17.98 9.17
N LEU A 8 0.01 17.93 10.04
CA LEU A 8 1.05 16.91 9.99
C LEU A 8 0.48 15.52 10.31
N VAL A 9 -0.42 15.41 11.28
CA VAL A 9 -1.05 14.12 11.65
C VAL A 9 -2.00 13.65 10.54
N ILE A 10 -2.80 14.53 9.93
CA ILE A 10 -3.64 14.18 8.78
C ILE A 10 -2.75 13.73 7.60
N GLY A 11 -1.69 14.48 7.31
CA GLY A 11 -0.71 14.14 6.28
C GLY A 11 -0.05 12.79 6.54
N CYS A 12 0.26 12.46 7.80
CA CYS A 12 0.78 11.16 8.21
C CYS A 12 -0.20 10.02 7.91
N VAL A 13 -1.51 10.20 8.16
CA VAL A 13 -2.54 9.21 7.83
C VAL A 13 -2.54 8.93 6.33
N PHE A 14 -2.62 9.94 5.49
CA PHE A 14 -2.57 9.78 4.04
C PHE A 14 -1.26 9.12 3.60
N HIS A 15 -0.13 9.56 4.15
CA HIS A 15 1.18 9.00 3.82
C HIS A 15 1.27 7.50 4.13
N ILE A 16 0.73 7.04 5.26
CA ILE A 16 0.67 5.61 5.61
C ILE A 16 -0.08 4.84 4.52
N PHE A 17 -1.25 5.31 4.08
CA PHE A 17 -2.01 4.62 3.04
C PHE A 17 -1.25 4.59 1.71
N PHE A 18 -0.73 5.70 1.23
CA PHE A 18 0.03 5.75 -0.03
C PHE A 18 1.29 4.88 0.02
N TYR A 19 2.04 4.95 1.12
CA TYR A 19 3.29 4.22 1.24
C TYR A 19 3.08 2.70 1.40
N MET A 20 2.02 2.28 2.09
CA MET A 20 1.75 0.85 2.30
C MET A 20 1.42 0.11 1.01
N LEU A 21 0.83 0.76 0.01
CA LEU A 21 0.63 0.17 -1.30
C LEU A 21 1.95 -0.04 -2.06
N TYR A 22 2.87 0.91 -1.93
CA TYR A 22 4.23 0.72 -2.46
C TYR A 22 4.92 -0.47 -1.79
N VAL A 23 4.80 -0.62 -0.48
CA VAL A 23 5.34 -1.75 0.28
C VAL A 23 4.70 -3.07 -0.17
N ALA A 24 3.38 -3.10 -0.45
CA ALA A 24 2.73 -4.28 -1.02
C ALA A 24 3.38 -4.73 -2.33
N GLY A 25 3.61 -3.81 -3.25
CA GLY A 25 4.26 -4.09 -4.53
C GLY A 25 5.73 -4.48 -4.38
N ASP A 26 6.47 -3.89 -3.45
CA ASP A 26 7.86 -4.26 -3.15
C ASP A 26 7.95 -5.68 -2.58
N PHE A 27 6.98 -6.06 -1.77
CA PHE A 27 6.85 -7.43 -1.29
C PHE A 27 6.59 -8.41 -2.44
N LEU A 28 5.71 -8.05 -3.39
CA LEU A 28 5.44 -8.84 -4.59
C LEU A 28 6.69 -8.98 -5.48
N ASP A 29 7.51 -7.93 -5.63
CA ASP A 29 8.79 -8.01 -6.34
C ASP A 29 9.70 -9.09 -5.76
N THR A 30 9.75 -9.18 -4.44
CA THR A 30 10.53 -10.20 -3.73
C THR A 30 9.98 -11.59 -3.99
N VAL A 31 8.68 -11.76 -3.90
CA VAL A 31 7.97 -13.04 -4.09
C VAL A 31 8.13 -13.53 -5.54
N PHE A 32 7.99 -12.67 -6.53
CA PHE A 32 8.11 -13.04 -7.96
C PHE A 32 9.57 -13.12 -8.44
N GLY A 33 10.55 -12.89 -7.57
CA GLY A 33 11.96 -12.95 -7.92
C GLY A 33 12.48 -11.74 -8.72
N LEU A 34 11.66 -10.71 -8.96
CA LEU A 34 12.08 -9.47 -9.64
C LEU A 34 13.13 -8.70 -8.83
N ALA A 35 13.16 -8.90 -7.51
CA ALA A 35 14.19 -8.34 -6.64
C ALA A 35 15.61 -8.81 -7.01
N MET A 36 15.77 -9.96 -7.68
CA MET A 36 17.06 -10.43 -8.20
C MET A 36 17.67 -9.48 -9.25
N GLY A 37 16.82 -8.81 -10.04
CA GLY A 37 17.26 -7.79 -11.00
C GLY A 37 17.92 -6.59 -10.31
N LYS A 38 17.47 -6.23 -9.12
CA LYS A 38 18.05 -5.15 -8.31
C LYS A 38 19.46 -5.49 -7.80
N VAL A 39 19.72 -6.77 -7.54
CA VAL A 39 21.02 -7.26 -7.06
C VAL A 39 22.04 -7.37 -8.20
N MET A 40 21.59 -7.65 -9.42
CA MET A 40 22.45 -7.83 -10.59
C MET A 40 22.94 -6.52 -11.22
N ASP A 41 22.29 -5.38 -10.92
CA ASP A 41 22.74 -4.05 -11.38
C ASP A 41 22.99 -3.09 -10.20
N PRO A 42 24.09 -3.25 -9.47
CA PRO A 42 24.44 -2.36 -8.37
C PRO A 42 24.84 -0.95 -8.85
N ALA A 43 25.10 -0.75 -10.15
CA ALA A 43 25.54 0.54 -10.70
C ALA A 43 24.36 1.52 -10.91
N GLY A 44 23.13 1.04 -10.95
CA GLY A 44 21.94 1.87 -11.14
C GLY A 44 21.53 2.75 -9.94
N GLY A 45 22.20 2.67 -8.80
CA GLY A 45 22.15 3.61 -7.65
C GLY A 45 20.80 3.71 -6.91
N VAL A 46 19.66 3.41 -7.52
CA VAL A 46 18.33 3.47 -6.90
C VAL A 46 17.62 2.15 -7.05
N GLN A 47 17.60 1.38 -5.99
CA GLN A 47 16.91 0.08 -5.93
C GLN A 47 15.39 0.30 -5.76
N THR A 48 14.71 0.78 -6.80
CA THR A 48 13.26 0.98 -6.76
C THR A 48 12.50 -0.30 -7.13
N SER A 49 11.45 -0.58 -6.37
CA SER A 49 10.54 -1.68 -6.65
C SER A 49 9.75 -1.42 -7.94
N ILE A 50 9.79 -2.34 -8.89
CA ILE A 50 9.06 -2.24 -10.15
C ILE A 50 7.56 -2.39 -9.91
N LEU A 51 7.15 -3.44 -9.19
CA LEU A 51 5.75 -3.66 -8.85
C LEU A 51 5.27 -2.66 -7.80
N GLY A 52 6.13 -2.20 -6.90
CA GLY A 52 5.81 -1.12 -5.97
C GLY A 52 5.43 0.16 -6.69
N GLN A 53 6.19 0.54 -7.71
CA GLN A 53 5.85 1.68 -8.56
C GLN A 53 4.58 1.43 -9.36
N PHE A 54 4.43 0.25 -9.96
CA PHE A 54 3.25 -0.11 -10.74
C PHE A 54 1.96 -0.01 -9.91
N VAL A 55 1.94 -0.63 -8.72
CA VAL A 55 0.79 -0.59 -7.81
C VAL A 55 0.50 0.84 -7.37
N ASN A 56 1.53 1.63 -7.12
CA ASN A 56 1.39 3.03 -6.71
C ASN A 56 0.80 3.90 -7.84
N VAL A 57 1.32 3.78 -9.07
CA VAL A 57 0.78 4.48 -10.24
C VAL A 57 -0.66 4.06 -10.51
N PHE A 58 -0.97 2.76 -10.43
CA PHE A 58 -2.32 2.24 -10.56
C PHE A 58 -3.26 2.85 -9.51
N PHE A 59 -2.81 2.95 -8.26
CA PHE A 59 -3.57 3.60 -7.20
C PHE A 59 -3.79 5.09 -7.45
N TYR A 60 -2.79 5.82 -7.92
CA TYR A 60 -2.96 7.23 -8.27
C TYR A 60 -3.99 7.41 -9.40
N LEU A 61 -3.89 6.61 -10.47
CA LEU A 61 -4.88 6.65 -11.56
C LEU A 61 -6.30 6.36 -11.03
N TYR A 62 -6.44 5.34 -10.19
CA TYR A 62 -7.70 4.97 -9.57
C TYR A 62 -8.24 6.11 -8.66
N PHE A 63 -7.40 6.69 -7.82
CA PHE A 63 -7.72 7.77 -6.90
C PHE A 63 -8.24 9.01 -7.64
N PHE A 64 -7.64 9.35 -8.78
CA PHE A 64 -8.11 10.45 -9.61
C PHE A 64 -9.37 10.09 -10.42
N ALA A 65 -9.44 8.89 -10.97
CA ALA A 65 -10.57 8.44 -11.78
C ALA A 65 -11.88 8.32 -10.98
N THR A 66 -11.81 7.87 -9.72
CA THR A 66 -12.97 7.76 -8.82
C THR A 66 -13.37 9.09 -8.15
N GLY A 67 -12.60 10.16 -8.37
CA GLY A 67 -12.89 11.45 -7.75
C GLY A 67 -12.54 11.53 -6.26
N CYS A 68 -11.80 10.56 -5.70
CA CYS A 68 -11.38 10.56 -4.30
C CYS A 68 -10.56 11.80 -3.92
N HIS A 69 -9.82 12.39 -4.87
CA HIS A 69 -9.12 13.66 -4.68
C HIS A 69 -10.07 14.79 -4.32
N LEU A 70 -11.28 14.85 -4.89
CA LEU A 70 -12.29 15.86 -4.55
C LEU A 70 -12.82 15.65 -3.13
N THR A 71 -13.01 14.38 -2.73
CA THR A 71 -13.42 14.04 -1.37
C THR A 71 -12.35 14.45 -0.36
N MET A 72 -11.07 14.25 -0.71
CA MET A 72 -9.95 14.69 0.11
C MET A 72 -9.93 16.21 0.30
N VAL A 73 -10.13 16.98 -0.79
CA VAL A 73 -10.22 18.45 -0.73
C VAL A 73 -11.41 18.91 0.14
N ARG A 74 -12.57 18.24 -0.01
CA ARG A 74 -13.74 18.52 0.84
C ARG A 74 -13.45 18.23 2.32
N LEU A 75 -12.73 17.17 2.61
CA LEU A 75 -12.33 16.81 3.96
C LEU A 75 -11.41 17.89 4.58
N PHE A 76 -10.47 18.42 3.83
CA PHE A 76 -9.66 19.56 4.29
C PHE A 76 -10.48 20.82 4.51
N ALA A 77 -11.43 21.15 3.64
CA ALA A 77 -12.32 22.27 3.85
C ALA A 77 -13.22 22.08 5.10
N TYR A 78 -13.71 20.86 5.29
CA TYR A 78 -14.54 20.51 6.45
C TYR A 78 -13.74 20.52 7.77
N SER A 79 -12.44 20.26 7.72
CA SER A 79 -11.59 20.27 8.92
C SER A 79 -11.61 21.63 9.64
N TYR A 80 -11.71 22.73 8.92
CA TYR A 80 -11.81 24.08 9.50
C TYR A 80 -13.15 24.36 10.20
N GLN A 81 -14.19 23.59 9.84
CA GLN A 81 -15.50 23.70 10.51
C GLN A 81 -15.51 22.89 11.81
N VAL A 82 -14.86 21.72 11.82
CA VAL A 82 -14.79 20.82 13.00
C VAL A 82 -13.79 21.34 14.01
N VAL A 83 -12.64 21.83 13.55
CA VAL A 83 -11.58 22.36 14.41
C VAL A 83 -11.34 23.82 14.04
N PRO A 84 -12.05 24.77 14.70
CA PRO A 84 -11.85 26.19 14.46
C PRO A 84 -10.42 26.62 14.77
N VAL A 85 -9.94 27.61 14.05
CA VAL A 85 -8.58 28.15 14.19
C VAL A 85 -8.31 28.53 15.64
N GLY A 86 -7.28 27.93 16.26
CA GLY A 86 -6.88 28.15 17.64
C GLY A 86 -7.54 27.25 18.71
N ALA A 87 -8.57 26.45 18.37
CA ALA A 87 -9.33 25.64 19.34
C ALA A 87 -8.85 24.18 19.49
N GLY A 88 -7.98 23.69 18.59
CA GLY A 88 -7.55 22.28 18.57
C GLY A 88 -6.92 21.81 19.89
N ALA A 89 -7.41 20.71 20.44
CA ALA A 89 -6.82 20.06 21.63
C ALA A 89 -5.55 19.28 21.27
N ILE A 90 -4.50 19.42 22.07
CA ILE A 90 -3.28 18.60 21.92
C ILE A 90 -3.51 17.27 22.67
N LEU A 91 -3.91 16.24 21.93
CA LEU A 91 -4.21 14.89 22.46
C LEU A 91 -2.99 13.94 22.34
N GLY A 92 -1.80 14.35 22.74
CA GLY A 92 -0.53 13.69 22.45
C GLY A 92 -0.52 12.16 22.57
N GLY A 93 -0.97 11.58 23.70
CA GLY A 93 -0.97 10.13 23.89
C GLY A 93 -2.03 9.38 23.07
N ARG A 94 -3.22 9.94 22.90
CA ARG A 94 -4.31 9.34 22.11
C ARG A 94 -3.98 9.27 20.62
N ILE A 95 -3.35 10.30 20.07
CA ILE A 95 -2.95 10.36 18.67
C ILE A 95 -1.92 9.29 18.37
N LEU A 96 -0.93 9.10 19.23
CA LEU A 96 0.10 8.08 19.05
C LEU A 96 -0.52 6.68 18.99
N TRP A 97 -1.39 6.33 19.93
CA TRP A 97 -2.09 5.05 19.92
C TRP A 97 -2.97 4.87 18.68
N TYR A 98 -3.64 5.92 18.26
CA TYR A 98 -4.44 5.90 17.03
C TYR A 98 -3.57 5.60 15.80
N ILE A 99 -2.43 6.29 15.63
CA ILE A 99 -1.52 6.07 14.50
C ILE A 99 -0.96 4.64 14.50
N ILE A 100 -0.61 4.10 15.67
CA ILE A 100 -0.12 2.72 15.78
C ILE A 100 -1.21 1.73 15.37
N THR A 101 -2.44 1.92 15.83
CA THR A 101 -3.58 1.05 15.49
C THR A 101 -3.93 1.16 14.02
N LEU A 102 -3.92 2.37 13.47
CA LEU A 102 -4.13 2.63 12.05
C LEU A 102 -3.08 1.92 11.19
N PHE A 103 -1.80 2.09 11.53
CA PHE A 103 -0.71 1.41 10.83
C PHE A 103 -0.93 -0.11 10.80
N GLY A 104 -1.28 -0.72 11.93
CA GLY A 104 -1.57 -2.14 12.02
C GLY A 104 -2.75 -2.56 11.14
N SER A 105 -3.84 -1.78 11.11
CA SER A 105 -5.02 -2.08 10.29
C SER A 105 -4.72 -1.97 8.79
N VAL A 106 -4.02 -0.93 8.36
CA VAL A 106 -3.61 -0.74 6.96
C VAL A 106 -2.63 -1.82 6.53
N PHE A 107 -1.66 -2.17 7.39
CA PHE A 107 -0.73 -3.27 7.15
C PHE A 107 -1.45 -4.60 6.93
N LEU A 108 -2.46 -4.91 7.76
CA LEU A 108 -3.28 -6.12 7.59
C LEU A 108 -4.07 -6.11 6.29
N MET A 109 -4.55 -4.95 5.83
CA MET A 109 -5.22 -4.84 4.51
C MET A 109 -4.25 -5.16 3.38
N VAL A 110 -3.03 -4.65 3.45
CA VAL A 110 -1.97 -4.90 2.47
C VAL A 110 -1.55 -6.37 2.45
N ILE A 111 -1.38 -6.98 3.63
CA ILE A 111 -1.07 -8.43 3.71
C ILE A 111 -2.18 -9.26 3.07
N LYS A 112 -3.45 -8.94 3.30
CA LYS A 112 -4.59 -9.64 2.66
C LYS A 112 -4.57 -9.50 1.13
N LEU A 113 -4.09 -8.38 0.59
CA LEU A 113 -3.92 -8.20 -0.84
C LEU A 113 -2.81 -9.11 -1.39
N VAL A 114 -1.68 -9.20 -0.70
CA VAL A 114 -0.49 -9.92 -1.16
C VAL A 114 -0.61 -11.44 -0.94
N LEU A 115 -1.34 -11.86 0.07
CA LEU A 115 -1.46 -13.26 0.49
C LEU A 115 -1.78 -14.27 -0.64
N PRO A 116 -2.76 -14.03 -1.54
CA PRO A 116 -3.05 -14.97 -2.62
C PRO A 116 -1.88 -15.15 -3.59
N PHE A 117 -1.10 -14.11 -3.83
CA PHE A 117 0.09 -14.17 -4.68
C PHE A 117 1.19 -14.99 -4.02
N VAL A 118 1.44 -14.76 -2.73
CA VAL A 118 2.41 -15.53 -1.93
C VAL A 118 2.03 -17.01 -1.90
N ALA A 119 0.74 -17.32 -1.71
CA ALA A 119 0.27 -18.70 -1.69
C ALA A 119 0.48 -19.40 -3.04
N ALA A 120 0.19 -18.72 -4.15
CA ALA A 120 0.39 -19.28 -5.49
C ALA A 120 1.88 -19.51 -5.80
N GLU A 121 2.74 -18.57 -5.45
CA GLU A 121 4.19 -18.71 -5.60
C GLU A 121 4.76 -19.81 -4.72
N PHE A 122 4.29 -19.96 -3.50
CA PHE A 122 4.69 -21.05 -2.62
C PHE A 122 4.35 -22.42 -3.22
N ILE A 123 3.15 -22.57 -3.81
CA ILE A 123 2.75 -23.80 -4.51
C ILE A 123 3.67 -24.06 -5.71
N LEU A 124 4.03 -23.02 -6.48
CA LEU A 124 4.97 -23.15 -7.57
C LEU A 124 6.34 -23.64 -7.08
N GLU A 125 6.89 -23.03 -6.03
CA GLU A 125 8.19 -23.41 -5.45
C GLU A 125 8.20 -24.86 -4.99
N MET A 126 7.16 -25.30 -4.28
CA MET A 126 7.04 -26.69 -3.84
C MET A 126 6.95 -27.65 -5.03
N THR A 127 6.17 -27.29 -6.05
CA THR A 127 6.03 -28.10 -7.28
C THR A 127 7.35 -28.22 -8.03
N MET A 128 8.04 -27.09 -8.22
CA MET A 128 9.35 -27.07 -8.89
C MET A 128 10.41 -27.83 -8.09
N GLY A 129 10.41 -27.70 -6.76
CA GLY A 129 11.34 -28.41 -5.89
C GLY A 129 11.21 -29.95 -5.96
N VAL A 130 9.97 -30.45 -6.16
CA VAL A 130 9.69 -31.88 -6.30
C VAL A 130 10.02 -32.41 -7.70
N LEU A 131 9.65 -31.63 -8.74
CA LEU A 131 9.77 -32.07 -10.14
C LEU A 131 11.21 -31.99 -10.68
N MET A 132 12.04 -31.10 -10.18
CA MET A 132 13.31 -30.76 -10.80
C MET A 132 14.50 -31.07 -9.91
N LYS A 133 15.12 -32.21 -10.18
CA LYS A 133 16.28 -32.72 -9.41
C LYS A 133 17.61 -32.00 -9.63
N ILE A 134 17.85 -31.27 -10.74
CA ILE A 134 19.15 -30.66 -11.08
C ILE A 134 19.03 -29.46 -12.03
N HIS A 135 19.76 -28.36 -11.74
CA HIS A 135 20.08 -27.22 -12.63
C HIS A 135 18.95 -26.31 -13.14
N VAL A 136 17.93 -26.01 -12.32
CA VAL A 136 16.74 -25.29 -12.80
C VAL A 136 16.57 -23.90 -12.19
N PHE A 137 17.61 -23.34 -11.60
CA PHE A 137 17.56 -22.01 -10.99
C PHE A 137 17.05 -20.94 -11.96
N VAL A 138 17.56 -20.94 -13.20
CA VAL A 138 17.17 -19.97 -14.23
C VAL A 138 15.71 -20.19 -14.66
N ILE A 139 15.30 -21.43 -14.88
CA ILE A 139 13.92 -21.78 -15.26
C ILE A 139 12.95 -21.43 -14.13
N ASN A 140 13.33 -21.65 -12.88
CA ASN A 140 12.51 -21.30 -11.72
C ASN A 140 12.22 -19.79 -11.66
N ILE A 141 13.24 -18.95 -11.87
CA ILE A 141 13.06 -17.49 -11.90
C ILE A 141 12.14 -17.08 -13.06
N GLN A 142 12.32 -17.65 -14.25
CA GLN A 142 11.47 -17.35 -15.40
C GLN A 142 10.02 -17.77 -15.16
N CYS A 143 9.79 -18.95 -14.57
CA CYS A 143 8.46 -19.42 -14.22
C CYS A 143 7.78 -18.52 -13.17
N LYS A 144 8.52 -18.06 -12.16
CA LYS A 144 8.01 -17.12 -11.14
C LYS A 144 7.56 -15.80 -11.77
N ILE A 145 8.36 -15.21 -12.63
CA ILE A 145 8.03 -13.95 -13.30
C ILE A 145 6.79 -14.13 -14.20
N LEU A 146 6.73 -15.22 -14.97
CA LEU A 146 5.57 -15.52 -15.84
C LEU A 146 4.29 -15.73 -15.01
N LEU A 147 4.38 -16.53 -13.96
CA LEU A 147 3.26 -16.77 -13.04
C LEU A 147 2.82 -15.45 -12.38
N GLY A 148 3.77 -14.64 -11.92
CA GLY A 148 3.50 -13.35 -11.31
C GLY A 148 2.72 -12.42 -12.24
N ILE A 149 3.13 -12.29 -13.50
CA ILE A 149 2.42 -11.49 -14.51
C ILE A 149 1.02 -12.06 -14.77
N MET A 150 0.90 -13.38 -14.91
CA MET A 150 -0.40 -14.05 -15.13
C MET A 150 -1.34 -13.82 -13.94
N LEU A 151 -0.84 -13.94 -12.71
CA LEU A 151 -1.61 -13.67 -11.50
C LEU A 151 -2.03 -12.20 -11.41
N MET A 152 -1.14 -11.26 -11.73
CA MET A 152 -1.50 -9.83 -11.77
C MET A 152 -2.62 -9.55 -12.76
N MET A 153 -2.63 -10.17 -13.94
CA MET A 153 -3.71 -10.05 -14.91
C MET A 153 -5.02 -10.68 -14.38
N LEU A 154 -4.96 -11.85 -13.77
CA LEU A 154 -6.12 -12.53 -13.20
C LEU A 154 -6.72 -11.74 -12.04
N PHE A 155 -5.89 -11.13 -11.20
CA PHE A 155 -6.30 -10.33 -10.06
C PHE A 155 -6.60 -8.86 -10.39
N ALA A 156 -6.51 -8.44 -11.67
CA ALA A 156 -6.81 -7.06 -12.06
C ALA A 156 -8.26 -6.66 -11.71
N TYR A 157 -9.22 -7.57 -11.89
CA TYR A 157 -10.62 -7.30 -11.52
C TYR A 157 -10.86 -7.20 -10.00
N PRO A 158 -10.47 -8.17 -9.17
CA PRO A 158 -10.59 -8.03 -7.72
C PRO A 158 -9.74 -6.91 -7.12
N MET A 159 -8.68 -6.47 -7.81
CA MET A 159 -7.88 -5.30 -7.43
C MET A 159 -8.73 -4.02 -7.38
N GLY A 160 -9.65 -3.82 -8.32
CA GLY A 160 -10.58 -2.68 -8.30
C GLY A 160 -11.42 -2.65 -7.02
N ALA A 161 -12.04 -3.78 -6.67
CA ALA A 161 -12.84 -3.89 -5.44
C ALA A 161 -12.00 -3.71 -4.15
N PHE A 162 -10.74 -4.09 -4.18
CA PHE A 162 -9.81 -3.80 -3.09
C PHE A 162 -9.51 -2.30 -3.00
N MET A 163 -9.24 -1.64 -4.13
CA MET A 163 -8.96 -0.21 -4.17
C MET A 163 -10.15 0.63 -3.68
N ASP A 164 -11.41 0.21 -3.99
CA ASP A 164 -12.62 0.85 -3.44
C ASP A 164 -12.61 0.83 -1.92
N ARG A 165 -12.44 -0.34 -1.33
CA ARG A 165 -12.40 -0.50 0.13
C ARG A 165 -11.23 0.23 0.77
N TYR A 166 -10.10 0.26 0.08
CA TYR A 166 -8.88 0.89 0.56
C TYR A 166 -9.03 2.42 0.61
N THR A 167 -9.56 3.02 -0.45
CA THR A 167 -9.84 4.46 -0.50
C THR A 167 -10.94 4.87 0.48
N GLU A 168 -11.99 4.05 0.62
CA GLU A 168 -13.04 4.28 1.61
C GLU A 168 -12.48 4.23 3.04
N ALA A 169 -11.65 3.25 3.35
CA ALA A 169 -10.99 3.15 4.65
C ALA A 169 -10.09 4.38 4.91
N MET A 170 -9.32 4.81 3.91
CA MET A 170 -8.46 5.99 4.02
C MET A 170 -9.26 7.26 4.36
N MET A 171 -10.39 7.51 3.67
CA MET A 171 -11.23 8.67 3.92
C MET A 171 -11.93 8.58 5.28
N THR A 172 -12.41 7.40 5.65
CA THR A 172 -13.08 7.17 6.94
C THR A 172 -12.11 7.38 8.11
N GLU A 173 -10.90 6.87 8.02
CA GLU A 173 -9.91 7.06 9.07
C GLU A 173 -9.46 8.54 9.18
N ALA A 174 -9.32 9.25 8.06
CA ALA A 174 -9.04 10.67 8.08
C ALA A 174 -10.19 11.48 8.74
N GLN A 175 -11.45 11.11 8.50
CA GLN A 175 -12.62 11.73 9.15
C GLN A 175 -12.65 11.44 10.65
N LYS A 176 -12.41 10.19 11.08
CA LYS A 176 -12.35 9.82 12.50
C LYS A 176 -11.28 10.63 13.24
N LEU A 177 -10.12 10.79 12.60
CA LEU A 177 -9.05 11.60 13.17
C LEU A 177 -9.52 13.05 13.41
N LEU A 178 -10.19 13.68 12.43
CA LEU A 178 -10.71 15.03 12.57
C LEU A 178 -11.69 15.15 13.74
N MET A 179 -12.58 14.16 13.93
CA MET A 179 -13.53 14.14 15.05
C MET A 179 -12.85 13.96 16.41
N MET A 180 -11.61 13.47 16.46
CA MET A 180 -10.85 13.37 17.71
C MET A 180 -10.23 14.70 18.14
N PHE A 181 -10.07 15.64 17.22
CA PHE A 181 -9.52 16.97 17.45
C PHE A 181 -10.59 18.05 17.74
N GLY A 182 -11.83 17.82 17.31
CA GLY A 182 -13.00 18.69 17.56
C GLY A 182 -13.67 18.32 18.85
#